data_678e3a7599b15fab8b35aa8bc76c407b
#
_entry.id   678e3a7599b15fab8b35aa8bc76c407b
#
_cell.length_a   1.000
_cell.length_b   1.000
_cell.length_c   1.000
_cell.angle_alpha   90.00
_cell.angle_beta   90.00
_cell.angle_gamma   90.00
#
_symmetry.space_group_name_H-M   'P 1'
#
loop_
_entity.id
_entity.type
_entity.pdbx_description
1 polymer ?
#
loop_
_entity_poly.entity_id
_entity_poly.type
_entity_poly.pdbx_seq_one_letter_code
_entity_poly.pdbx_strand_id
1 'polypeptide(L)'
;PELIDRCLKHLSIREIPLLILTHGHADHIAGLAGAVRGRKVGATWFGNVQRGTSAQIGEAKIKVLWPDGGEYDPNNSSIAVRIDTPDFSFFASGDMEPPTQAVIASELRKVDIYKVSHHGSAYQDESFTRALAPQVAMISVGAGNSYGHPAPNTLALLWQVSAKVLRTDVHGAIAIAADRHRLKIR
;
A
#
# COMPACT_ATOMS: atom_id res chain seq x y z
N PRO A 1 -7.74 -16.25 0.47
CA PRO A 1 -7.43 -16.60 -0.94
C PRO A 1 -8.60 -16.32 -1.89
N GLU A 2 -9.84 -16.72 -1.56
CA GLU A 2 -11.01 -16.67 -2.46
C GLU A 2 -11.40 -15.25 -2.84
N LEU A 3 -11.34 -14.30 -1.91
CA LEU A 3 -11.68 -12.89 -2.17
C LEU A 3 -10.75 -12.28 -3.23
N ILE A 4 -9.44 -12.52 -3.10
CA ILE A 4 -8.43 -12.02 -4.04
C ILE A 4 -8.62 -12.68 -5.42
N ASP A 5 -8.77 -14.00 -5.45
CA ASP A 5 -8.99 -14.72 -6.71
C ASP A 5 -10.25 -14.22 -7.45
N ARG A 6 -11.35 -14.04 -6.72
CA ARG A 6 -12.59 -13.49 -7.27
C ARG A 6 -12.42 -12.07 -7.80
N CYS A 7 -11.75 -11.21 -7.05
CA CYS A 7 -11.48 -9.83 -7.45
C CYS A 7 -10.66 -9.79 -8.76
N LEU A 8 -9.54 -10.53 -8.81
CA LEU A 8 -8.68 -10.57 -9.99
C LEU A 8 -9.37 -11.18 -11.21
N LYS A 9 -10.25 -12.19 -11.02
CA LYS A 9 -11.09 -12.73 -12.09
C LYS A 9 -12.09 -11.70 -12.60
N HIS A 10 -12.74 -10.97 -11.70
CA HIS A 10 -13.68 -9.91 -12.08
C HIS A 10 -12.99 -8.81 -12.90
N LEU A 11 -11.75 -8.49 -12.59
CA LEU A 11 -10.92 -7.55 -13.32
C LEU A 11 -10.25 -8.17 -14.57
N SER A 12 -10.51 -9.46 -14.87
CA SER A 12 -9.92 -10.18 -16.00
C SER A 12 -8.38 -10.23 -15.97
N ILE A 13 -7.77 -10.16 -14.79
CA ILE A 13 -6.32 -10.22 -14.61
C ILE A 13 -5.86 -11.68 -14.79
N ARG A 14 -5.04 -11.92 -15.80
CA ARG A 14 -4.47 -13.24 -16.13
C ARG A 14 -2.98 -13.33 -15.89
N GLU A 15 -2.29 -12.19 -15.87
CA GLU A 15 -0.86 -12.08 -15.63
C GLU A 15 -0.59 -11.06 -14.53
N ILE A 16 0.41 -11.34 -13.70
CA ILE A 16 0.91 -10.48 -12.64
C ILE A 16 2.40 -10.30 -12.92
N PRO A 17 2.80 -9.23 -13.63
CA PRO A 17 4.21 -9.01 -13.98
C PRO A 17 5.11 -8.90 -12.76
N LEU A 18 4.61 -8.28 -11.68
CA LEU A 18 5.29 -8.18 -10.40
C LEU A 18 4.30 -8.38 -9.25
N LEU A 19 4.62 -9.31 -8.38
CA LEU A 19 3.93 -9.55 -7.11
C LEU A 19 4.80 -9.01 -5.98
N ILE A 20 4.23 -8.18 -5.12
CA ILE A 20 4.92 -7.61 -3.95
C ILE A 20 4.21 -8.10 -2.70
N LEU A 21 4.92 -8.84 -1.85
CA LEU A 21 4.51 -9.20 -0.51
C LEU A 21 5.31 -8.33 0.45
N THR A 22 4.65 -7.43 1.16
CA THR A 22 5.34 -6.40 1.95
C THR A 22 6.13 -7.01 3.11
N HIS A 23 5.54 -7.94 3.85
CA HIS A 23 6.17 -8.67 4.95
C HIS A 23 5.41 -9.97 5.26
N GLY A 24 5.88 -10.75 6.24
CA GLY A 24 5.47 -12.13 6.45
C GLY A 24 4.24 -12.36 7.35
N HIS A 25 3.54 -11.35 7.84
CA HIS A 25 2.34 -11.55 8.65
C HIS A 25 1.20 -12.17 7.84
N ALA A 26 0.38 -12.97 8.50
CA ALA A 26 -0.65 -13.80 7.84
C ALA A 26 -1.65 -12.98 7.02
N ASP A 27 -2.06 -11.82 7.48
CA ASP A 27 -2.99 -10.92 6.81
C ASP A 27 -2.40 -10.27 5.53
N HIS A 28 -1.07 -10.33 5.37
CA HIS A 28 -0.37 -9.88 4.15
C HIS A 28 -0.06 -11.02 3.17
N ILE A 29 0.12 -12.24 3.65
CA ILE A 29 0.52 -13.37 2.78
C ILE A 29 -0.57 -14.43 2.58
N ALA A 30 -1.59 -14.51 3.45
CA ALA A 30 -2.65 -15.53 3.34
C ALA A 30 -3.44 -15.44 2.02
N GLY A 31 -3.45 -14.27 1.37
CA GLY A 31 -4.06 -14.07 0.06
C GLY A 31 -3.30 -14.65 -1.13
N LEU A 32 -2.02 -14.98 -0.96
CA LEU A 32 -1.10 -15.35 -2.05
C LEU A 32 -1.65 -16.47 -2.93
N ALA A 33 -2.13 -17.56 -2.33
CA ALA A 33 -2.68 -18.69 -3.08
C ALA A 33 -3.85 -18.29 -4.00
N GLY A 34 -4.63 -17.28 -3.60
CA GLY A 34 -5.69 -16.71 -4.43
C GLY A 34 -5.16 -15.80 -5.54
N ALA A 35 -4.12 -15.03 -5.24
CA ALA A 35 -3.52 -14.12 -6.20
C ALA A 35 -2.89 -14.87 -7.38
N VAL A 36 -2.17 -15.97 -7.12
CA VAL A 36 -1.45 -16.73 -8.16
C VAL A 36 -2.30 -17.79 -8.86
N ARG A 37 -3.50 -18.09 -8.36
CA ARG A 37 -4.36 -19.16 -8.88
C ARG A 37 -4.71 -18.96 -10.35
N GLY A 38 -4.16 -19.81 -11.22
CA GLY A 38 -4.42 -19.79 -12.67
C GLY A 38 -3.88 -18.54 -13.38
N ARG A 39 -2.89 -17.86 -12.79
CA ARG A 39 -2.25 -16.66 -13.33
C ARG A 39 -0.76 -16.89 -13.55
N LYS A 40 -0.24 -16.29 -14.59
CA LYS A 40 1.19 -16.21 -14.81
C LYS A 40 1.75 -15.10 -13.92
N VAL A 41 2.74 -15.46 -13.09
CA VAL A 41 3.46 -14.50 -12.24
C VAL A 41 4.87 -14.32 -12.82
N GLY A 42 5.26 -13.07 -13.02
CA GLY A 42 6.60 -12.70 -13.46
C GLY A 42 7.59 -12.70 -12.30
N ALA A 43 7.92 -11.54 -11.77
CA ALA A 43 8.79 -11.40 -10.60
C ALA A 43 7.98 -11.40 -9.29
N THR A 44 8.62 -11.85 -8.20
CA THR A 44 8.08 -11.71 -6.84
C THR A 44 9.10 -11.01 -5.97
N TRP A 45 8.67 -9.95 -5.28
CA TRP A 45 9.43 -9.28 -4.26
C TRP A 45 8.89 -9.66 -2.88
N PHE A 46 9.74 -10.29 -2.08
CA PHE A 46 9.45 -10.70 -0.70
C PHE A 46 10.76 -10.92 0.07
N GLY A 47 11.14 -9.97 0.91
CA GLY A 47 12.36 -10.06 1.73
C GLY A 47 13.69 -10.06 0.95
N ASN A 48 13.63 -9.99 -0.37
CA ASN A 48 14.79 -10.06 -1.26
C ASN A 48 15.10 -8.74 -1.98
N VAL A 49 14.44 -7.68 -1.58
CA VAL A 49 14.63 -6.34 -2.15
C VAL A 49 14.85 -5.32 -1.06
N GLN A 50 15.55 -4.28 -1.40
CA GLN A 50 15.86 -3.18 -0.49
C GLN A 50 15.81 -1.84 -1.23
N ARG A 51 15.89 -0.78 -0.47
CA ARG A 51 15.92 0.60 -0.94
C ARG A 51 16.78 0.77 -2.18
N GLY A 52 16.24 1.44 -3.19
CA GLY A 52 16.87 1.63 -4.49
C GLY A 52 16.51 0.59 -5.53
N THR A 53 15.98 -0.60 -5.12
CA THR A 53 15.44 -1.56 -6.09
C THR A 53 14.32 -0.90 -6.89
N SER A 54 14.29 -1.14 -8.18
CA SER A 54 13.28 -0.57 -9.07
C SER A 54 12.85 -1.55 -10.15
N ALA A 55 11.65 -1.35 -10.67
CA ALA A 55 11.11 -2.06 -11.83
C ALA A 55 10.30 -1.10 -12.69
N GLN A 56 10.14 -1.44 -13.96
CA GLN A 56 9.22 -0.77 -14.87
C GLN A 56 8.30 -1.80 -15.49
N ILE A 57 6.98 -1.54 -15.44
CA ILE A 57 5.94 -2.42 -15.98
C ILE A 57 5.02 -1.54 -16.85
N GLY A 58 5.17 -1.65 -18.17
CA GLY A 58 4.56 -0.70 -19.07
C GLY A 58 5.05 0.71 -18.75
N GLU A 59 4.13 1.63 -18.49
CA GLU A 59 4.45 3.02 -18.13
C GLU A 59 4.63 3.21 -16.62
N ALA A 60 4.30 2.21 -15.79
CA ALA A 60 4.45 2.30 -14.34
C ALA A 60 5.92 2.12 -13.93
N LYS A 61 6.45 3.10 -13.23
CA LYS A 61 7.79 3.07 -12.60
C LYS A 61 7.62 2.77 -11.12
N ILE A 62 8.23 1.68 -10.66
CA ILE A 62 8.13 1.19 -9.28
C ILE A 62 9.48 1.35 -8.62
N LYS A 63 9.52 1.99 -7.45
CA LYS A 63 10.73 2.18 -6.67
C LYS A 63 10.52 1.75 -5.23
N VAL A 64 11.43 0.92 -4.72
CA VAL A 64 11.49 0.56 -3.31
C VAL A 64 12.18 1.69 -2.54
N LEU A 65 11.52 2.17 -1.49
CA LEU A 65 12.04 3.21 -0.59
C LEU A 65 12.47 2.63 0.76
N TRP A 66 12.01 1.44 1.11
CA TRP A 66 12.31 0.70 2.34
C TRP A 66 12.14 -0.81 2.09
N PRO A 67 12.82 -1.75 2.77
CA PRO A 67 13.84 -1.55 3.82
C PRO A 67 15.21 -1.13 3.26
N ASP A 68 16.11 -0.67 4.15
CA ASP A 68 17.47 -0.24 3.79
C ASP A 68 18.52 -1.37 3.91
N GLY A 69 18.10 -2.58 4.28
CA GLY A 69 18.95 -3.75 4.48
C GLY A 69 19.35 -4.01 5.93
N GLY A 70 18.85 -3.19 6.88
CA GLY A 70 19.00 -3.45 8.31
C GLY A 70 18.09 -4.59 8.81
N GLU A 71 18.27 -4.98 10.07
CA GLU A 71 17.42 -5.95 10.76
C GLU A 71 16.28 -5.23 11.46
N TYR A 72 15.05 -5.65 11.17
CA TYR A 72 13.82 -5.07 11.70
C TYR A 72 12.85 -6.16 12.11
N ASP A 73 11.92 -5.81 13.01
CA ASP A 73 10.75 -6.64 13.25
C ASP A 73 9.91 -6.78 11.96
N PRO A 74 8.97 -7.74 11.89
CA PRO A 74 8.22 -7.98 10.66
C PRO A 74 7.50 -6.76 10.09
N ASN A 75 6.89 -5.92 10.93
CA ASN A 75 6.19 -4.71 10.49
C ASN A 75 7.17 -3.71 9.87
N ASN A 76 8.24 -3.43 10.57
CA ASN A 76 9.26 -2.48 10.13
C ASN A 76 10.17 -3.02 9.02
N SER A 77 10.12 -4.32 8.70
CA SER A 77 10.76 -4.90 7.52
C SER A 77 9.90 -4.80 6.25
N SER A 78 8.71 -4.20 6.34
CA SER A 78 7.78 -4.07 5.21
C SER A 78 8.43 -3.41 3.98
N ILE A 79 8.21 -3.97 2.81
CA ILE A 79 8.61 -3.34 1.56
C ILE A 79 7.71 -2.12 1.31
N ALA A 80 8.28 -0.93 1.37
CA ALA A 80 7.61 0.31 1.01
C ALA A 80 7.92 0.69 -0.43
N VAL A 81 6.89 0.92 -1.23
CA VAL A 81 7.03 1.22 -2.65
C VAL A 81 6.30 2.49 -3.04
N ARG A 82 6.94 3.24 -3.94
CA ARG A 82 6.31 4.29 -4.73
C ARG A 82 6.11 3.79 -6.16
N ILE A 83 4.93 4.02 -6.70
CA ILE A 83 4.59 3.72 -8.09
C ILE A 83 4.15 5.02 -8.75
N ASP A 84 4.86 5.40 -9.80
CA ASP A 84 4.53 6.56 -10.62
C ASP A 84 4.08 6.10 -12.01
N THR A 85 2.94 6.59 -12.44
CA THR A 85 2.39 6.42 -13.79
C THR A 85 2.21 7.79 -14.44
N PRO A 86 1.90 7.90 -15.73
CA PRO A 86 1.57 9.19 -16.34
C PRO A 86 0.37 9.88 -15.69
N ASP A 87 -0.59 9.13 -15.13
CA ASP A 87 -1.86 9.66 -14.65
C ASP A 87 -1.94 9.82 -13.12
N PHE A 88 -1.18 9.05 -12.35
CA PHE A 88 -1.20 9.12 -10.88
C PHE A 88 0.08 8.57 -10.26
N SER A 89 0.29 8.94 -9.02
CA SER A 89 1.30 8.39 -8.11
C SER A 89 0.64 7.63 -6.95
N PHE A 90 1.21 6.49 -6.60
CA PHE A 90 0.73 5.63 -5.52
C PHE A 90 1.86 5.32 -4.55
N PHE A 91 1.56 5.29 -3.26
CA PHE A 91 2.49 4.84 -2.23
C PHE A 91 1.85 3.78 -1.33
N ALA A 92 2.60 2.73 -1.05
CA ALA A 92 2.26 1.72 -0.07
C ALA A 92 3.48 1.41 0.79
N SER A 93 3.30 1.36 2.11
CA SER A 93 4.36 1.16 3.09
C SER A 93 4.21 -0.14 3.89
N GLY A 94 3.32 -1.04 3.46
CA GLY A 94 2.99 -2.21 4.27
C GLY A 94 2.56 -1.78 5.68
N ASP A 95 3.20 -2.32 6.70
CA ASP A 95 2.90 -2.05 8.10
C ASP A 95 4.01 -1.31 8.84
N MET A 96 4.83 -0.54 8.09
CA MET A 96 5.85 0.32 8.70
C MET A 96 5.30 1.18 9.83
N GLU A 97 6.05 1.30 10.92
CA GLU A 97 5.73 2.07 12.11
C GLU A 97 6.63 3.31 12.26
N PRO A 98 6.33 4.24 13.20
CA PRO A 98 7.03 5.53 13.30
C PRO A 98 8.56 5.49 13.23
N PRO A 99 9.27 4.52 13.85
CA PRO A 99 10.74 4.51 13.78
C PRO A 99 11.26 4.46 12.34
N THR A 100 10.66 3.63 11.49
CA THR A 100 11.07 3.47 10.09
C THR A 100 10.39 4.49 9.17
N GLN A 101 9.17 4.90 9.48
CA GLN A 101 8.48 5.98 8.77
C GLN A 101 9.28 7.29 8.85
N ALA A 102 9.78 7.65 10.04
CA ALA A 102 10.56 8.86 10.25
C ALA A 102 11.87 8.88 9.44
N VAL A 103 12.53 7.71 9.27
CA VAL A 103 13.77 7.60 8.49
C VAL A 103 13.59 8.06 7.06
N ILE A 104 12.48 7.71 6.42
CA ILE A 104 12.27 8.03 5.00
C ILE A 104 11.41 9.28 4.79
N ALA A 105 10.85 9.87 5.83
CA ALA A 105 9.90 11.00 5.73
C ALA A 105 10.44 12.17 4.90
N SER A 106 11.73 12.53 5.09
CA SER A 106 12.36 13.65 4.38
C SER A 106 12.56 13.40 2.88
N GLU A 107 12.48 12.15 2.43
CA GLU A 107 12.66 11.77 1.02
C GLU A 107 11.33 11.60 0.28
N LEU A 108 10.24 11.58 1.05
CA LEU A 108 8.92 11.41 0.49
C LEU A 108 8.49 12.67 -0.29
N ARG A 109 7.63 12.45 -1.26
CA ARG A 109 6.97 13.51 -2.03
C ARG A 109 5.48 13.22 -2.04
N LYS A 110 4.69 14.25 -2.26
CA LYS A 110 3.24 14.13 -2.43
C LYS A 110 2.89 13.00 -3.38
N VAL A 111 1.81 12.31 -3.05
CA VAL A 111 1.23 11.24 -3.87
C VAL A 111 -0.26 11.47 -4.05
N ASP A 112 -0.80 10.92 -5.12
CA ASP A 112 -2.24 10.98 -5.35
C ASP A 112 -2.97 9.98 -4.47
N ILE A 113 -2.41 8.77 -4.32
CA ILE A 113 -3.04 7.68 -3.58
C ILE A 113 -2.04 7.11 -2.57
N TYR A 114 -2.47 6.98 -1.31
CA TYR A 114 -1.71 6.34 -0.25
C TYR A 114 -2.48 5.15 0.33
N LYS A 115 -1.90 3.94 0.27
CA LYS A 115 -2.34 2.80 1.09
C LYS A 115 -1.80 3.01 2.50
N VAL A 116 -2.68 3.40 3.41
CA VAL A 116 -2.31 3.76 4.78
C VAL A 116 -1.60 2.60 5.47
N SER A 117 -0.51 2.94 6.15
CA SER A 117 0.34 1.99 6.86
C SER A 117 -0.43 1.27 7.96
N HIS A 118 -0.10 0.00 8.17
CA HIS A 118 -0.55 -0.82 9.27
C HIS A 118 -2.07 -0.70 9.52
N HIS A 119 -2.86 -0.83 8.44
CA HIS A 119 -4.33 -0.78 8.44
C HIS A 119 -4.93 0.45 9.13
N GLY A 120 -4.15 1.54 9.26
CA GLY A 120 -4.54 2.73 10.00
C GLY A 120 -4.37 2.59 11.52
N SER A 121 -3.38 1.83 11.98
CA SER A 121 -3.03 1.74 13.41
C SER A 121 -2.76 3.11 14.03
N ALA A 122 -2.79 3.21 15.34
CA ALA A 122 -2.48 4.44 16.08
C ALA A 122 -1.00 4.87 15.94
N TYR A 123 -0.14 3.95 15.52
CA TYR A 123 1.30 4.17 15.35
C TYR A 123 1.59 4.74 13.96
N GLN A 124 1.50 6.07 13.82
CA GLN A 124 1.81 6.79 12.59
C GLN A 124 2.76 7.96 12.90
N ASP A 125 3.76 8.14 12.06
CA ASP A 125 4.60 9.33 12.08
C ASP A 125 3.87 10.48 11.35
N GLU A 126 3.75 11.63 12.03
CA GLU A 126 3.05 12.78 11.48
C GLU A 126 3.80 13.39 10.29
N SER A 127 5.12 13.48 10.36
CA SER A 127 5.96 14.05 9.29
C SER A 127 5.89 13.22 8.02
N PHE A 128 5.86 11.89 8.17
CA PHE A 128 5.68 10.95 7.08
C PHE A 128 4.34 11.15 6.36
N THR A 129 3.25 11.22 7.11
CA THR A 129 1.91 11.42 6.53
C THR A 129 1.78 12.81 5.88
N ARG A 130 2.34 13.85 6.50
CA ARG A 130 2.36 15.20 5.94
C ARG A 130 3.20 15.31 4.67
N ALA A 131 4.32 14.61 4.59
CA ALA A 131 5.15 14.57 3.38
C ALA A 131 4.43 13.91 2.20
N LEU A 132 3.67 12.84 2.46
CA LEU A 132 2.85 12.18 1.43
C LEU A 132 1.66 13.03 1.00
N ALA A 133 1.02 13.75 1.91
CA ALA A 133 -0.15 14.62 1.68
C ALA A 133 -1.08 14.10 0.56
N PRO A 134 -1.64 12.88 0.67
CA PRO A 134 -2.33 12.22 -0.42
C PRO A 134 -3.68 12.87 -0.73
N GLN A 135 -4.13 12.82 -1.97
CA GLN A 135 -5.51 13.16 -2.33
C GLN A 135 -6.49 12.10 -1.80
N VAL A 136 -6.11 10.82 -1.91
CA VAL A 136 -6.90 9.68 -1.43
C VAL A 136 -6.05 8.81 -0.52
N ALA A 137 -6.55 8.54 0.67
CA ALA A 137 -5.98 7.59 1.63
C ALA A 137 -6.85 6.33 1.66
N MET A 138 -6.28 5.18 1.29
CA MET A 138 -6.96 3.89 1.31
C MET A 138 -6.58 3.12 2.56
N ILE A 139 -7.55 2.67 3.33
CA ILE A 139 -7.34 1.82 4.51
C ILE A 139 -7.96 0.45 4.24
N SER A 140 -7.13 -0.58 4.14
CA SER A 140 -7.60 -1.96 4.09
C SER A 140 -7.77 -2.48 5.52
N VAL A 141 -9.01 -2.69 5.93
CA VAL A 141 -9.35 -3.11 7.30
C VAL A 141 -10.62 -3.96 7.24
N GLY A 142 -10.68 -4.99 8.08
CA GLY A 142 -11.84 -5.87 8.18
C GLY A 142 -12.97 -5.25 9.01
N ALA A 143 -14.22 -5.45 8.58
CA ALA A 143 -15.36 -5.13 9.40
C ALA A 143 -15.29 -5.95 10.71
N GLY A 144 -15.47 -5.29 11.85
CA GLY A 144 -15.42 -5.94 13.17
C GLY A 144 -14.03 -6.40 13.60
N ASN A 145 -12.93 -5.80 13.05
CA ASN A 145 -11.59 -6.09 13.54
C ASN A 145 -11.45 -5.74 15.03
N SER A 146 -10.70 -6.56 15.76
CA SER A 146 -10.49 -6.39 17.22
C SER A 146 -9.30 -5.49 17.57
N TYR A 147 -8.54 -5.01 16.58
CA TYR A 147 -7.33 -4.21 16.80
C TYR A 147 -7.63 -2.71 17.01
N GLY A 148 -8.88 -2.28 16.81
CA GLY A 148 -9.26 -0.88 16.90
C GLY A 148 -8.81 -0.05 15.70
N HIS A 149 -8.52 -0.70 14.57
CA HIS A 149 -8.14 0.00 13.34
C HIS A 149 -9.38 0.34 12.48
N PRO A 150 -9.36 1.46 11.75
CA PRO A 150 -8.37 2.53 11.85
C PRO A 150 -8.55 3.34 13.14
N ALA A 151 -7.44 3.73 13.75
CA ALA A 151 -7.44 4.49 14.99
C ALA A 151 -7.92 5.94 14.78
N PRO A 152 -8.62 6.56 15.76
CA PRO A 152 -9.12 7.92 15.62
C PRO A 152 -8.04 8.96 15.34
N ASN A 153 -6.86 8.85 15.98
CA ASN A 153 -5.75 9.77 15.74
C ASN A 153 -5.20 9.67 14.31
N THR A 154 -5.17 8.49 13.72
CA THR A 154 -4.77 8.30 12.32
C THR A 154 -5.79 8.92 11.37
N LEU A 155 -7.09 8.75 11.63
CA LEU A 155 -8.13 9.41 10.84
C LEU A 155 -8.03 10.94 10.96
N ALA A 156 -7.77 11.45 12.16
CA ALA A 156 -7.57 12.88 12.38
C ALA A 156 -6.35 13.43 11.60
N LEU A 157 -5.24 12.68 11.59
CA LEU A 157 -4.04 13.03 10.85
C LEU A 157 -4.29 13.09 9.33
N LEU A 158 -4.99 12.08 8.79
CA LEU A 158 -5.39 12.06 7.38
C LEU A 158 -6.33 13.23 7.01
N TRP A 159 -7.23 13.58 7.92
CA TRP A 159 -8.10 14.74 7.74
C TRP A 159 -7.31 16.06 7.73
N GLN A 160 -6.30 16.21 8.60
CA GLN A 160 -5.43 17.41 8.63
C GLN A 160 -4.67 17.63 7.32
N VAL A 161 -4.32 16.57 6.59
CA VAL A 161 -3.71 16.68 5.26
C VAL A 161 -4.74 16.74 4.14
N SER A 162 -6.03 16.89 4.47
CA SER A 162 -7.16 16.99 3.52
C SER A 162 -7.32 15.75 2.62
N ALA A 163 -6.91 14.58 3.09
CA ALA A 163 -7.06 13.34 2.34
C ALA A 163 -8.52 12.86 2.32
N LYS A 164 -9.01 12.42 1.17
CA LYS A 164 -10.26 11.66 1.09
C LYS A 164 -10.01 10.24 1.58
N VAL A 165 -10.56 9.88 2.73
CA VAL A 165 -10.36 8.57 3.35
C VAL A 165 -11.37 7.56 2.81
N LEU A 166 -10.88 6.42 2.30
CA LEU A 166 -11.66 5.27 1.87
C LEU A 166 -11.26 4.05 2.71
N ARG A 167 -12.25 3.35 3.26
CA ARG A 167 -12.04 2.23 4.18
C ARG A 167 -12.81 1.01 3.68
N THR A 168 -12.17 -0.17 3.66
CA THR A 168 -12.80 -1.40 3.18
C THR A 168 -13.89 -1.93 4.11
N ASP A 169 -13.84 -1.65 5.40
CA ASP A 169 -14.88 -2.01 6.38
C ASP A 169 -16.18 -1.20 6.21
N VAL A 170 -16.11 -0.01 5.59
CA VAL A 170 -17.26 0.89 5.36
C VAL A 170 -17.72 0.85 3.91
N HIS A 171 -16.77 0.87 2.96
CA HIS A 171 -17.07 1.02 1.54
C HIS A 171 -17.01 -0.30 0.76
N GLY A 172 -16.58 -1.41 1.40
CA GLY A 172 -16.37 -2.68 0.72
C GLY A 172 -15.17 -2.64 -0.22
N ALA A 173 -15.34 -3.19 -1.41
CA ALA A 173 -14.29 -3.16 -2.43
C ALA A 173 -14.11 -1.72 -2.96
N ILE A 174 -12.86 -1.27 -3.02
CA ILE A 174 -12.49 0.06 -3.49
C ILE A 174 -11.70 -0.07 -4.77
N ALA A 175 -12.14 0.60 -5.82
CA ALA A 175 -11.39 0.74 -7.06
C ALA A 175 -11.14 2.22 -7.35
N ILE A 176 -9.91 2.55 -7.69
CA ILE A 176 -9.52 3.89 -8.12
C ILE A 176 -8.95 3.78 -9.53
N ALA A 177 -9.54 4.52 -10.44
CA ALA A 177 -9.03 4.70 -11.79
C ALA A 177 -8.55 6.14 -11.95
N ALA A 178 -7.63 6.38 -12.86
CA ALA A 178 -7.22 7.71 -13.23
C ALA A 178 -7.47 7.95 -14.71
N ASP A 179 -7.79 9.19 -15.05
CA ASP A 179 -7.96 9.65 -16.41
C ASP A 179 -7.49 11.11 -16.47
N ARG A 180 -6.40 11.36 -17.18
CA ARG A 180 -5.78 12.69 -17.30
C ARG A 180 -5.61 13.38 -15.95
N HIS A 181 -4.95 12.69 -15.02
CA HIS A 181 -4.69 13.13 -13.64
C HIS A 181 -5.95 13.33 -12.76
N ARG A 182 -7.11 12.87 -13.19
CA ARG A 182 -8.33 12.89 -12.38
C ARG A 182 -8.62 11.51 -11.82
N LEU A 183 -8.63 11.40 -10.50
CA LEU A 183 -8.98 10.16 -9.83
C LEU A 183 -10.50 9.93 -9.88
N LYS A 184 -10.91 8.74 -10.31
CA LYS A 184 -12.30 8.26 -10.31
C LYS A 184 -12.41 7.12 -9.31
N ILE A 185 -13.23 7.27 -8.29
CA ILE A 185 -13.45 6.29 -7.22
C ILE A 185 -14.73 5.53 -7.54
N ARG A 186 -14.67 4.21 -7.44
CA ARG A 186 -15.80 3.30 -7.64
C ARG A 186 -15.87 2.30 -6.50
#